data_71919025f356f591bc57bd77821aa266
#
_entry.id   71919025f356f591bc57bd77821aa266
#
_cell.length_a   1.000
_cell.length_b   1.000
_cell.length_c   1.000
_cell.angle_alpha   90.00
_cell.angle_beta   90.00
_cell.angle_gamma   90.00
#
_symmetry.space_group_name_H-M   'P 1'
#
loop_
_entity.id
_entity.type
_entity.pdbx_description
1 polymer ?
#
loop_
_entity_poly.entity_id
_entity_poly.type
_entity_poly.pdbx_seq_one_letter_code
_entity_poly.pdbx_strand_id
1 'polypeptide(L)'
;TMRVDEAWKDGLDAIAITDHIEVRPWKPFVSGGDLNSSFDIAKQRADQIGFIVIKGIEITRAKPLGHINALFITDANPIETPEPLDAVNEAYRQGAFIMWNHPGWPDDRCTMYDVHEQLIKEGKIHGVEVFNSAEYYPKAIDWCRDLKLAFLANSDIHSTTGDSYHPKPLGRPVTLVLAKERSEAGIREAMFAGRTIALFDDLLAGPEALLTGLVKASIDRRVISSDEQ
;
A
#
# COMPACT_ATOMS: atom_id res chain seq x y z
N THR A 1 18.91 -1.42 0.84
CA THR A 1 19.41 -1.15 -0.54
C THR A 1 18.83 -2.14 -1.54
N MET A 2 18.96 -3.46 -1.33
CA MET A 2 18.44 -4.50 -2.25
C MET A 2 16.97 -4.30 -2.59
N ARG A 3 16.10 -4.01 -1.61
CA ARG A 3 14.67 -3.75 -1.84
C ARG A 3 14.41 -2.60 -2.82
N VAL A 4 15.19 -1.51 -2.72
CA VAL A 4 15.09 -0.37 -3.64
C VAL A 4 15.54 -0.77 -5.05
N ASP A 5 16.65 -1.51 -5.15
CA ASP A 5 17.19 -1.94 -6.45
C ASP A 5 16.25 -2.92 -7.17
N GLU A 6 15.61 -3.83 -6.42
CA GLU A 6 14.59 -4.75 -6.96
C GLU A 6 13.38 -3.98 -7.48
N ALA A 7 12.80 -3.10 -6.66
CA ALA A 7 11.63 -2.31 -7.04
C ALA A 7 11.90 -1.43 -8.27
N TRP A 8 13.07 -0.81 -8.35
CA TRP A 8 13.47 -0.03 -9.51
C TRP A 8 13.61 -0.91 -10.77
N LYS A 9 14.20 -2.11 -10.65
CA LYS A 9 14.33 -3.07 -11.76
C LYS A 9 12.97 -3.59 -12.22
N ASP A 10 12.02 -3.75 -11.31
CA ASP A 10 10.65 -4.17 -11.60
C ASP A 10 9.81 -3.06 -12.26
N GLY A 11 10.40 -1.87 -12.46
CA GLY A 11 9.74 -0.75 -13.12
C GLY A 11 8.77 0.04 -12.24
N LEU A 12 8.86 -0.09 -10.91
CA LEU A 12 8.07 0.74 -10.01
C LEU A 12 8.60 2.16 -9.97
N ASP A 13 7.73 3.13 -9.74
CA ASP A 13 8.08 4.55 -9.54
C ASP A 13 8.40 4.86 -8.08
N ALA A 14 7.78 4.13 -7.15
CA ALA A 14 7.93 4.34 -5.72
C ALA A 14 7.69 3.06 -4.92
N ILE A 15 8.26 3.02 -3.71
CA ILE A 15 7.90 2.03 -2.67
C ILE A 15 7.71 2.72 -1.32
N ALA A 16 6.93 2.09 -0.44
CA ALA A 16 6.93 2.42 0.98
C ALA A 16 7.75 1.38 1.76
N ILE A 17 8.51 1.84 2.75
CA ILE A 17 9.16 0.97 3.74
C ILE A 17 8.24 0.93 4.96
N THR A 18 7.71 -0.25 5.28
CA THR A 18 6.68 -0.46 6.29
C THR A 18 7.02 -1.64 7.19
N ASP A 19 8.23 -1.63 7.78
CA ASP A 19 8.62 -2.69 8.70
C ASP A 19 7.67 -2.75 9.90
N HIS A 20 7.51 -3.96 10.46
CA HIS A 20 6.68 -4.17 11.65
C HIS A 20 7.22 -3.44 12.89
N ILE A 21 6.34 -2.86 13.69
CA ILE A 21 6.70 -2.33 15.01
C ILE A 21 6.96 -3.47 15.99
N GLU A 22 6.06 -4.44 16.05
CA GLU A 22 6.03 -5.46 17.10
C GLU A 22 6.89 -6.69 16.77
N VAL A 23 7.12 -6.97 15.49
CA VAL A 23 7.86 -8.15 15.02
C VAL A 23 9.21 -7.73 14.45
N ARG A 24 10.23 -7.76 15.30
CA ARG A 24 11.60 -7.32 14.95
C ARG A 24 12.64 -8.40 15.30
N PRO A 25 12.70 -9.51 14.53
CA PRO A 25 13.61 -10.62 14.84
C PRO A 25 15.09 -10.21 14.77
N TRP A 26 15.43 -9.16 14.02
CA TRP A 26 16.80 -8.68 13.82
C TRP A 26 17.15 -7.45 14.66
N LYS A 27 16.28 -7.03 15.60
CA LYS A 27 16.50 -5.85 16.48
C LYS A 27 17.90 -5.78 17.10
N PRO A 28 18.53 -6.89 17.54
CA PRO A 28 19.88 -6.84 18.10
C PRO A 28 20.96 -6.45 17.08
N PHE A 29 20.69 -6.58 15.79
CA PHE A 29 21.67 -6.38 14.71
C PHE A 29 21.39 -5.12 13.88
N VAL A 30 20.20 -4.52 14.02
CA VAL A 30 19.77 -3.35 13.25
C VAL A 30 19.54 -2.18 14.19
N SER A 31 20.42 -1.19 14.12
CA SER A 31 20.31 0.19 14.63
C SER A 31 19.72 0.40 16.04
N GLY A 32 20.01 -0.49 16.98
CA GLY A 32 19.67 -0.24 18.39
C GLY A 32 18.16 -0.10 18.70
N GLY A 33 17.28 -0.42 17.76
CA GLY A 33 15.84 -0.32 17.91
C GLY A 33 15.20 0.93 17.32
N ASP A 34 15.93 1.78 16.63
CA ASP A 34 15.38 2.92 15.89
C ASP A 34 14.56 2.44 14.70
N LEU A 35 13.26 2.71 14.74
CA LEU A 35 12.30 2.30 13.72
C LEU A 35 12.43 3.09 12.39
N ASN A 36 13.18 4.17 12.36
CA ASN A 36 13.43 4.92 11.14
C ASN A 36 14.55 4.32 10.27
N SER A 37 15.39 3.46 10.84
CA SER A 37 16.63 3.00 10.23
C SER A 37 16.46 2.33 8.86
N SER A 38 15.45 1.50 8.70
CA SER A 38 15.19 0.83 7.42
C SER A 38 14.86 1.83 6.32
N PHE A 39 14.04 2.83 6.64
CA PHE A 39 13.74 3.91 5.71
C PHE A 39 15.00 4.72 5.38
N ASP A 40 15.81 5.11 6.37
CA ASP A 40 17.01 5.92 6.14
C ASP A 40 18.02 5.21 5.24
N ILE A 41 18.22 3.90 5.44
CA ILE A 41 19.05 3.05 4.57
C ILE A 41 18.47 2.97 3.15
N ALA A 42 17.16 2.79 3.01
CA ALA A 42 16.48 2.73 1.72
C ALA A 42 16.55 4.09 1.01
N LYS A 43 16.29 5.18 1.72
CA LYS A 43 16.33 6.56 1.21
C LYS A 43 17.71 6.93 0.67
N GLN A 44 18.77 6.59 1.39
CA GLN A 44 20.15 6.82 0.93
C GLN A 44 20.42 6.16 -0.44
N ARG A 45 19.90 4.94 -0.66
CA ARG A 45 20.05 4.26 -1.95
C ARG A 45 19.14 4.88 -3.02
N ALA A 46 17.92 5.18 -2.66
CA ALA A 46 16.94 5.77 -3.57
C ALA A 46 17.40 7.12 -4.13
N ASP A 47 18.02 7.97 -3.30
CA ASP A 47 18.55 9.26 -3.72
C ASP A 47 19.66 9.14 -4.78
N GLN A 48 20.45 8.07 -4.70
CA GLN A 48 21.52 7.83 -5.70
C GLN A 48 20.99 7.50 -7.10
N ILE A 49 19.77 6.95 -7.19
CA ILE A 49 19.18 6.49 -8.47
C ILE A 49 17.92 7.26 -8.86
N GLY A 50 17.56 8.32 -8.13
CA GLY A 50 16.37 9.13 -8.40
C GLY A 50 15.05 8.37 -8.21
N PHE A 51 15.00 7.42 -7.25
CA PHE A 51 13.83 6.62 -6.93
C PHE A 51 13.08 7.20 -5.73
N ILE A 52 11.75 7.03 -5.68
CA ILE A 52 10.95 7.54 -4.57
C ILE A 52 10.78 6.46 -3.51
N VAL A 53 11.17 6.77 -2.27
CA VAL A 53 10.91 5.92 -1.11
C VAL A 53 10.09 6.70 -0.09
N ILE A 54 8.95 6.14 0.28
CA ILE A 54 7.99 6.71 1.23
C ILE A 54 8.27 6.13 2.61
N LYS A 55 8.36 7.02 3.62
CA LYS A 55 8.50 6.59 5.01
C LYS A 55 7.15 6.07 5.52
N GLY A 56 7.16 4.86 6.04
CA GLY A 56 6.00 4.22 6.65
C GLY A 56 6.40 3.30 7.78
N ILE A 57 5.41 2.71 8.40
CA ILE A 57 5.55 1.68 9.46
C ILE A 57 4.31 0.80 9.46
N GLU A 58 4.45 -0.46 9.84
CA GLU A 58 3.32 -1.34 10.07
C GLU A 58 3.06 -1.50 11.57
N ILE A 59 1.87 -1.09 11.99
CA ILE A 59 1.29 -1.37 13.32
C ILE A 59 0.70 -2.77 13.25
N THR A 60 1.43 -3.75 13.80
CA THR A 60 1.15 -5.19 13.68
C THR A 60 0.46 -5.70 14.94
N ARG A 61 -0.86 -5.73 14.93
CA ARG A 61 -1.65 -6.12 16.12
C ARG A 61 -2.54 -7.32 15.82
N ALA A 62 -2.87 -8.02 16.89
CA ALA A 62 -3.91 -9.05 16.82
C ALA A 62 -5.27 -8.43 16.50
N LYS A 63 -6.20 -9.24 16.00
CA LYS A 63 -7.61 -8.84 15.89
C LYS A 63 -8.16 -8.41 17.27
N PRO A 64 -9.07 -7.42 17.33
CA PRO A 64 -9.87 -6.92 16.21
C PRO A 64 -9.20 -5.87 15.31
N LEU A 65 -8.11 -5.19 15.72
CA LEU A 65 -7.50 -4.16 14.88
C LEU A 65 -6.81 -4.75 13.65
N GLY A 66 -6.03 -5.82 13.81
CA GLY A 66 -5.24 -6.39 12.73
C GLY A 66 -4.03 -5.51 12.38
N HIS A 67 -3.56 -5.60 11.15
CA HIS A 67 -2.39 -4.91 10.67
C HIS A 67 -2.78 -3.61 9.93
N ILE A 68 -2.09 -2.54 10.27
CA ILE A 68 -2.34 -1.19 9.76
C ILE A 68 -1.03 -0.58 9.30
N ASN A 69 -0.94 -0.17 8.05
CA ASN A 69 0.18 0.65 7.58
C ASN A 69 -0.11 2.13 7.76
N ALA A 70 0.88 2.87 8.23
CA ALA A 70 0.91 4.32 8.26
C ALA A 70 2.00 4.83 7.33
N LEU A 71 1.64 5.53 6.26
CA LEU A 71 2.55 6.07 5.24
C LEU A 71 2.70 7.57 5.38
N PHE A 72 3.82 8.12 4.89
CA PHE A 72 4.16 9.55 4.95
C PHE A 72 4.32 10.08 6.38
N ILE A 73 4.76 9.22 7.31
CA ILE A 73 5.09 9.61 8.67
C ILE A 73 6.41 10.38 8.72
N THR A 74 6.58 11.20 9.75
CA THR A 74 7.83 11.94 9.98
C THR A 74 8.80 11.17 10.86
N ASP A 75 8.30 10.50 11.90
CA ASP A 75 9.07 9.71 12.85
C ASP A 75 8.29 8.45 13.26
N ALA A 76 8.90 7.28 13.05
CA ALA A 76 8.29 6.00 13.38
C ALA A 76 8.36 5.67 14.89
N ASN A 77 9.36 6.18 15.62
CA ASN A 77 9.59 5.80 17.01
C ASN A 77 8.42 6.12 17.95
N PRO A 78 7.76 7.31 17.89
CA PRO A 78 6.63 7.61 18.77
C PRO A 78 5.38 6.75 18.52
N ILE A 79 5.32 6.04 17.38
CA ILE A 79 4.20 5.16 17.03
C ILE A 79 4.29 3.83 17.81
N GLU A 80 5.47 3.47 18.33
CA GLU A 80 5.63 2.31 19.20
C GLU A 80 4.98 2.57 20.56
N THR A 81 3.71 2.23 20.69
CA THR A 81 2.93 2.39 21.94
C THR A 81 2.38 1.04 22.40
N PRO A 82 2.15 0.82 23.72
CA PRO A 82 1.52 -0.40 24.21
C PRO A 82 0.09 -0.58 23.68
N GLU A 83 -0.70 0.49 23.68
CA GLU A 83 -2.10 0.44 23.27
C GLU A 83 -2.23 0.60 21.75
N PRO A 84 -2.96 -0.32 21.07
CA PRO A 84 -3.07 -0.30 19.61
C PRO A 84 -3.62 1.00 19.02
N LEU A 85 -4.64 1.58 19.67
CA LEU A 85 -5.26 2.80 19.18
C LEU A 85 -4.38 4.04 19.39
N ASP A 86 -3.49 4.04 20.37
CA ASP A 86 -2.52 5.11 20.56
C ASP A 86 -1.51 5.15 19.42
N ALA A 87 -1.09 3.99 18.91
CA ALA A 87 -0.24 3.90 17.72
C ALA A 87 -0.93 4.52 16.50
N VAL A 88 -2.20 4.16 16.25
CA VAL A 88 -3.00 4.73 15.14
C VAL A 88 -3.19 6.25 15.32
N ASN A 89 -3.48 6.69 16.54
CA ASN A 89 -3.66 8.12 16.85
C ASN A 89 -2.36 8.91 16.65
N GLU A 90 -1.22 8.37 17.05
CA GLU A 90 0.07 9.01 16.83
C GLU A 90 0.40 9.11 15.32
N ALA A 91 0.20 8.04 14.56
CA ALA A 91 0.36 8.07 13.12
C ALA A 91 -0.56 9.12 12.47
N TYR A 92 -1.82 9.17 12.88
CA TYR A 92 -2.79 10.16 12.41
C TYR A 92 -2.36 11.59 12.75
N ARG A 93 -1.85 11.84 13.96
CA ARG A 93 -1.31 13.13 14.39
C ARG A 93 -0.16 13.62 13.52
N GLN A 94 0.65 12.70 13.01
CA GLN A 94 1.72 13.00 12.06
C GLN A 94 1.20 13.26 10.63
N GLY A 95 -0.11 13.15 10.39
CA GLY A 95 -0.72 13.32 9.07
C GLY A 95 -0.50 12.13 8.14
N ALA A 96 -0.31 10.93 8.68
CA ALA A 96 -0.12 9.72 7.90
C ALA A 96 -1.33 9.40 7.03
N PHE A 97 -1.08 8.82 5.86
CA PHE A 97 -2.08 8.03 5.15
C PHE A 97 -2.13 6.65 5.79
N ILE A 98 -3.22 6.34 6.45
CA ILE A 98 -3.40 5.10 7.21
C ILE A 98 -4.26 4.14 6.40
N MET A 99 -3.81 2.90 6.27
CA MET A 99 -4.49 1.88 5.49
C MET A 99 -4.59 0.57 6.28
N TRP A 100 -5.70 -0.14 6.05
CA TRP A 100 -5.92 -1.46 6.62
C TRP A 100 -5.38 -2.53 5.69
N ASN A 101 -4.42 -3.32 6.19
CA ASN A 101 -3.72 -4.35 5.44
C ASN A 101 -4.51 -5.67 5.45
N HIS A 102 -4.41 -6.44 4.38
CA HIS A 102 -4.85 -7.84 4.23
C HIS A 102 -6.02 -8.25 5.17
N PRO A 103 -7.22 -7.67 4.99
CA PRO A 103 -8.33 -7.79 5.94
C PRO A 103 -8.86 -9.22 6.13
N GLY A 104 -8.50 -10.15 5.25
CA GLY A 104 -8.81 -11.57 5.35
C GLY A 104 -7.83 -12.38 6.19
N TRP A 105 -6.68 -11.85 6.53
CA TRP A 105 -5.69 -12.56 7.33
C TRP A 105 -5.95 -12.34 8.84
N PRO A 106 -5.76 -13.35 9.74
CA PRO A 106 -5.38 -14.74 9.46
C PRO A 106 -6.57 -15.71 9.26
N ASP A 107 -7.81 -15.25 9.17
CA ASP A 107 -9.00 -16.11 9.22
C ASP A 107 -9.83 -16.15 7.92
N ASP A 108 -9.33 -15.58 6.81
CA ASP A 108 -9.96 -15.48 5.48
C ASP A 108 -11.43 -14.97 5.43
N ARG A 109 -12.00 -14.58 6.58
CA ARG A 109 -13.40 -14.12 6.67
C ARG A 109 -13.61 -12.70 6.19
N CYS A 110 -12.56 -11.87 6.16
CA CYS A 110 -12.67 -10.42 5.91
C CYS A 110 -13.76 -9.81 6.78
N THR A 111 -13.51 -9.69 8.09
CA THR A 111 -14.48 -9.16 9.05
C THR A 111 -14.14 -7.72 9.39
N MET A 112 -15.07 -6.80 9.10
CA MET A 112 -14.97 -5.44 9.63
C MET A 112 -15.49 -5.46 11.06
N TYR A 113 -14.61 -5.09 12.01
CA TYR A 113 -14.95 -4.98 13.43
C TYR A 113 -15.32 -3.54 13.78
N ASP A 114 -15.99 -3.33 14.91
CA ASP A 114 -16.41 -2.01 15.39
C ASP A 114 -15.26 -1.00 15.42
N VAL A 115 -14.04 -1.45 15.73
CA VAL A 115 -12.85 -0.59 15.73
C VAL A 115 -12.52 -0.05 14.34
N HIS A 116 -12.71 -0.83 13.29
CA HIS A 116 -12.49 -0.36 11.92
C HIS A 116 -13.58 0.66 11.52
N GLU A 117 -14.85 0.35 11.82
CA GLU A 117 -15.96 1.27 11.56
C GLU A 117 -15.76 2.61 12.28
N GLN A 118 -15.32 2.56 13.54
CA GLN A 118 -14.99 3.76 14.30
C GLN A 118 -13.86 4.55 13.66
N LEU A 119 -12.74 3.92 13.34
CA LEU A 119 -11.57 4.59 12.74
C LEU A 119 -11.90 5.18 11.35
N ILE A 120 -12.72 4.48 10.55
CA ILE A 120 -13.20 4.99 9.27
C ILE A 120 -14.10 6.20 9.48
N LYS A 121 -15.06 6.13 10.40
CA LYS A 121 -15.96 7.24 10.73
C LYS A 121 -15.22 8.47 11.26
N GLU A 122 -14.12 8.27 11.99
CA GLU A 122 -13.23 9.32 12.48
C GLU A 122 -12.28 9.85 11.40
N GLY A 123 -12.31 9.31 10.18
CA GLY A 123 -11.41 9.67 9.09
C GLY A 123 -9.96 9.27 9.31
N LYS A 124 -9.72 8.25 10.12
CA LYS A 124 -8.37 7.75 10.44
C LYS A 124 -7.92 6.60 9.55
N ILE A 125 -8.82 5.86 8.92
CA ILE A 125 -8.49 4.90 7.86
C ILE A 125 -8.86 5.52 6.51
N HIS A 126 -7.90 5.59 5.60
CA HIS A 126 -8.01 6.23 4.31
C HIS A 126 -8.12 5.25 3.15
N GLY A 127 -7.69 4.00 3.35
CA GLY A 127 -7.70 2.96 2.33
C GLY A 127 -7.67 1.56 2.90
N VAL A 128 -7.99 0.56 2.06
CA VAL A 128 -7.97 -0.85 2.40
C VAL A 128 -7.30 -1.64 1.28
N GLU A 129 -6.55 -2.66 1.60
CA GLU A 129 -6.03 -3.59 0.61
C GLU A 129 -7.13 -4.45 0.03
N VAL A 130 -7.23 -4.40 -1.30
CA VAL A 130 -8.08 -5.28 -2.12
C VAL A 130 -7.31 -6.51 -2.54
N PHE A 131 -6.00 -6.33 -2.79
CA PHE A 131 -5.05 -7.39 -3.07
C PHE A 131 -3.83 -7.25 -2.16
N ASN A 132 -3.37 -8.37 -1.62
CA ASN A 132 -2.12 -8.43 -0.85
C ASN A 132 -1.40 -9.73 -1.17
N SER A 133 -0.11 -9.68 -1.49
CA SER A 133 0.68 -10.85 -1.88
C SER A 133 0.00 -11.63 -3.03
N ALA A 134 -0.57 -12.80 -2.75
CA ALA A 134 -1.34 -13.61 -3.72
C ALA A 134 -2.83 -13.70 -3.35
N GLU A 135 -3.29 -12.86 -2.43
CA GLU A 135 -4.65 -12.90 -1.90
C GLU A 135 -5.53 -11.78 -2.47
N TYR A 136 -6.81 -12.10 -2.59
CA TYR A 136 -7.85 -11.20 -3.08
C TYR A 136 -9.00 -11.10 -2.07
N TYR A 137 -9.42 -9.87 -1.76
CA TYR A 137 -10.44 -9.56 -0.77
C TYR A 137 -11.66 -8.88 -1.40
N PRO A 138 -12.63 -9.63 -1.96
CA PRO A 138 -13.82 -9.05 -2.62
C PRO A 138 -14.61 -8.09 -1.75
N LYS A 139 -14.76 -8.38 -0.45
CA LYS A 139 -15.44 -7.48 0.50
C LYS A 139 -14.78 -6.12 0.63
N ALA A 140 -13.45 -6.07 0.50
CA ALA A 140 -12.72 -4.80 0.56
C ALA A 140 -13.08 -3.87 -0.61
N ILE A 141 -13.44 -4.41 -1.78
CA ILE A 141 -13.94 -3.62 -2.91
C ILE A 141 -15.22 -2.89 -2.52
N ASP A 142 -16.16 -3.60 -1.91
CA ASP A 142 -17.43 -3.01 -1.48
C ASP A 142 -17.19 -1.93 -0.42
N TRP A 143 -16.31 -2.19 0.55
CA TRP A 143 -15.95 -1.19 1.58
C TRP A 143 -15.30 0.05 0.96
N CYS A 144 -14.36 -0.12 0.06
CA CYS A 144 -13.70 1.01 -0.61
C CYS A 144 -14.72 1.85 -1.40
N ARG A 145 -15.63 1.20 -2.15
CA ARG A 145 -16.69 1.88 -2.91
C ARG A 145 -17.67 2.64 -2.01
N ASP A 146 -18.21 1.95 -1.00
CA ASP A 146 -19.34 2.44 -0.20
C ASP A 146 -18.90 3.47 0.84
N LEU A 147 -17.68 3.29 1.41
CA LEU A 147 -17.11 4.17 2.44
C LEU A 147 -16.12 5.20 1.88
N LYS A 148 -15.93 5.25 0.53
CA LYS A 148 -15.04 6.20 -0.15
C LYS A 148 -13.57 6.07 0.28
N LEU A 149 -13.11 4.84 0.50
CA LEU A 149 -11.74 4.53 0.83
C LEU A 149 -10.91 4.30 -0.44
N ALA A 150 -9.61 4.52 -0.36
CA ALA A 150 -8.68 4.23 -1.44
C ALA A 150 -8.56 2.71 -1.66
N PHE A 151 -8.54 2.30 -2.93
CA PHE A 151 -8.31 0.91 -3.35
C PHE A 151 -6.82 0.67 -3.42
N LEU A 152 -6.32 -0.32 -2.68
CA LEU A 152 -4.89 -0.57 -2.56
C LEU A 152 -4.55 -2.02 -2.90
N ALA A 153 -3.36 -2.20 -3.46
CA ALA A 153 -2.75 -3.50 -3.71
C ALA A 153 -1.27 -3.42 -3.36
N ASN A 154 -0.81 -4.30 -2.49
CA ASN A 154 0.56 -4.30 -2.01
C ASN A 154 1.15 -5.71 -1.98
N SER A 155 2.46 -5.75 -2.07
CA SER A 155 3.20 -7.01 -2.18
C SER A 155 3.42 -7.70 -0.84
N ASP A 156 3.45 -6.95 0.26
CA ASP A 156 3.76 -7.48 1.61
C ASP A 156 5.01 -8.38 1.61
N ILE A 157 6.06 -7.89 0.98
CA ILE A 157 7.19 -8.73 0.59
C ILE A 157 8.23 -8.82 1.71
N HIS A 158 8.46 -10.04 2.20
CA HIS A 158 9.37 -10.35 3.29
C HIS A 158 10.70 -10.98 2.84
N SER A 159 10.78 -11.41 1.58
CA SER A 159 11.97 -12.01 0.97
C SER A 159 12.40 -11.25 -0.28
N THR A 160 13.28 -11.78 -1.12
CA THR A 160 13.59 -11.17 -2.41
C THR A 160 12.39 -11.23 -3.36
N THR A 161 12.27 -10.25 -4.24
CA THR A 161 11.19 -10.24 -5.25
C THR A 161 11.25 -11.49 -6.12
N GLY A 162 12.44 -11.93 -6.50
CA GLY A 162 12.65 -13.16 -7.28
C GLY A 162 12.12 -14.40 -6.59
N ASP A 163 12.31 -14.52 -5.28
CA ASP A 163 11.80 -15.65 -4.49
C ASP A 163 10.27 -15.61 -4.34
N SER A 164 9.70 -14.42 -4.30
CA SER A 164 8.26 -14.26 -4.04
C SER A 164 7.40 -14.37 -5.30
N TYR A 165 7.88 -13.82 -6.45
CA TYR A 165 7.06 -13.66 -7.66
C TYR A 165 7.65 -14.33 -8.91
N HIS A 166 8.95 -14.63 -8.96
CA HIS A 166 9.56 -15.33 -10.09
C HIS A 166 9.94 -16.77 -9.72
N PRO A 167 9.72 -17.75 -10.58
CA PRO A 167 9.08 -17.69 -11.91
C PRO A 167 7.56 -17.95 -11.87
N LYS A 168 6.85 -17.47 -10.84
CA LYS A 168 5.39 -17.68 -10.72
C LYS A 168 4.67 -16.95 -11.86
N PRO A 169 3.54 -17.52 -12.35
CA PRO A 169 2.75 -16.87 -13.41
C PRO A 169 2.01 -15.62 -12.93
N LEU A 170 1.83 -15.47 -11.62
CA LEU A 170 1.14 -14.31 -11.06
C LEU A 170 2.06 -13.09 -10.99
N GLY A 171 1.55 -11.96 -11.43
CA GLY A 171 2.21 -10.67 -11.29
C GLY A 171 2.32 -10.22 -9.83
N ARG A 172 3.13 -9.19 -9.59
CA ARG A 172 3.24 -8.53 -8.29
C ARG A 172 2.04 -7.59 -8.10
N PRO A 173 1.30 -7.63 -6.97
CA PRO A 173 0.27 -6.64 -6.72
C PRO A 173 0.89 -5.26 -6.52
N VAL A 174 0.30 -4.25 -7.16
CA VAL A 174 0.74 -2.87 -7.10
C VAL A 174 -0.44 -1.90 -7.06
N THR A 175 -0.25 -0.79 -6.37
CA THR A 175 -1.20 0.32 -6.40
C THR A 175 -0.80 1.31 -7.49
N LEU A 176 -1.65 1.49 -8.50
CA LEU A 176 -1.52 2.56 -9.48
C LEU A 176 -2.01 3.86 -8.86
N VAL A 177 -1.12 4.83 -8.70
CA VAL A 177 -1.45 6.14 -8.12
C VAL A 177 -1.49 7.19 -9.23
N LEU A 178 -2.67 7.76 -9.49
CA LEU A 178 -2.84 8.77 -10.54
C LEU A 178 -2.45 10.15 -10.00
N ALA A 179 -1.17 10.34 -9.82
CA ALA A 179 -0.57 11.58 -9.34
C ALA A 179 -0.41 12.60 -10.47
N LYS A 180 -0.49 13.90 -10.14
CA LYS A 180 -0.28 15.00 -11.10
C LYS A 180 1.20 15.20 -11.42
N GLU A 181 2.08 14.79 -10.52
CA GLU A 181 3.53 14.85 -10.68
C GLU A 181 4.18 13.63 -10.03
N ARG A 182 5.34 13.25 -10.56
CA ARG A 182 6.14 12.14 -10.04
C ARG A 182 6.98 12.63 -8.86
N SER A 183 6.34 12.80 -7.70
CA SER A 183 6.95 13.21 -6.44
C SER A 183 6.26 12.54 -5.26
N GLU A 184 6.94 12.48 -4.11
CA GLU A 184 6.32 11.97 -2.87
C GLU A 184 5.09 12.78 -2.49
N ALA A 185 5.14 14.10 -2.63
CA ALA A 185 4.00 15.00 -2.37
C ALA A 185 2.83 14.74 -3.33
N GLY A 186 3.13 14.54 -4.63
CA GLY A 186 2.12 14.20 -5.63
C GLY A 186 1.46 12.85 -5.39
N ILE A 187 2.25 11.84 -4.98
CA ILE A 187 1.74 10.52 -4.59
C ILE A 187 0.83 10.66 -3.36
N ARG A 188 1.30 11.36 -2.34
CA ARG A 188 0.53 11.59 -1.10
C ARG A 188 -0.82 12.27 -1.41
N GLU A 189 -0.81 13.35 -2.17
CA GLU A 189 -2.02 14.09 -2.54
C GLU A 189 -3.01 13.19 -3.31
N ALA A 190 -2.52 12.40 -4.26
CA ALA A 190 -3.35 11.49 -5.04
C ALA A 190 -3.97 10.37 -4.20
N MET A 191 -3.20 9.78 -3.26
CA MET A 191 -3.70 8.75 -2.36
C MET A 191 -4.80 9.28 -1.45
N PHE A 192 -4.61 10.44 -0.80
CA PHE A 192 -5.65 11.07 0.02
C PHE A 192 -6.88 11.50 -0.78
N ALA A 193 -6.73 11.81 -2.06
CA ALA A 193 -7.84 12.11 -2.96
C ALA A 193 -8.53 10.85 -3.53
N GLY A 194 -8.14 9.65 -3.12
CA GLY A 194 -8.71 8.38 -3.60
C GLY A 194 -8.41 8.09 -5.08
N ARG A 195 -7.38 8.71 -5.65
CA ARG A 195 -6.97 8.47 -7.04
C ARG A 195 -6.02 7.28 -7.14
N THR A 196 -6.51 6.12 -6.72
CA THR A 196 -5.79 4.85 -6.70
C THR A 196 -6.59 3.77 -7.43
N ILE A 197 -5.86 2.86 -8.07
CA ILE A 197 -6.39 1.63 -8.66
C ILE A 197 -5.50 0.50 -8.17
N ALA A 198 -6.10 -0.51 -7.58
CA ALA A 198 -5.43 -1.76 -7.22
C ALA A 198 -5.26 -2.64 -8.46
N LEU A 199 -4.04 -3.07 -8.73
CA LEU A 199 -3.70 -3.97 -9.84
C LEU A 199 -3.05 -5.23 -9.29
N PHE A 200 -3.57 -6.39 -9.70
CA PHE A 200 -2.96 -7.68 -9.43
C PHE A 200 -3.23 -8.61 -10.61
N ASP A 201 -2.15 -9.10 -11.22
CA ASP A 201 -2.20 -9.92 -12.43
C ASP A 201 -3.00 -9.21 -13.55
N ASP A 202 -4.11 -9.75 -13.99
CA ASP A 202 -5.03 -9.18 -14.98
C ASP A 202 -6.24 -8.47 -14.34
N LEU A 203 -6.27 -8.34 -13.01
CA LEU A 203 -7.38 -7.75 -12.27
C LEU A 203 -7.11 -6.30 -11.90
N LEU A 204 -8.12 -5.47 -12.10
CA LEU A 204 -8.14 -4.07 -11.69
C LEU A 204 -9.33 -3.81 -10.76
N ALA A 205 -9.09 -3.14 -9.65
CA ALA A 205 -10.14 -2.66 -8.75
C ALA A 205 -9.92 -1.18 -8.41
N GLY A 206 -10.96 -0.37 -8.55
CA GLY A 206 -10.85 1.06 -8.30
C GLY A 206 -12.14 1.81 -8.61
N PRO A 207 -12.16 3.13 -8.43
CA PRO A 207 -13.30 3.96 -8.81
C PRO A 207 -13.62 3.82 -10.31
N GLU A 208 -14.90 3.62 -10.65
CA GLU A 208 -15.35 3.39 -12.02
C GLU A 208 -14.84 4.45 -13.03
N ALA A 209 -14.85 5.71 -12.64
CA ALA A 209 -14.36 6.80 -13.48
C ALA A 209 -12.87 6.67 -13.82
N LEU A 210 -12.04 6.23 -12.84
CA LEU A 210 -10.62 6.03 -13.05
C LEU A 210 -10.35 4.79 -13.90
N LEU A 211 -11.05 3.68 -13.63
CA LEU A 211 -10.96 2.45 -14.43
C LEU A 211 -11.35 2.73 -15.88
N THR A 212 -12.47 3.41 -16.10
CA THR A 212 -12.93 3.80 -17.44
C THR A 212 -11.91 4.68 -18.15
N GLY A 213 -11.32 5.66 -17.44
CA GLY A 213 -10.27 6.53 -17.99
C GLY A 213 -9.02 5.75 -18.38
N LEU A 214 -8.56 4.86 -17.51
CA LEU A 214 -7.40 4.01 -17.74
C LEU A 214 -7.60 3.11 -18.97
N VAL A 215 -8.72 2.39 -19.04
CA VAL A 215 -9.03 1.51 -20.17
C VAL A 215 -9.12 2.29 -21.48
N LYS A 216 -9.79 3.45 -21.50
CA LYS A 216 -9.89 4.29 -22.71
C LYS A 216 -8.52 4.80 -23.16
N ALA A 217 -7.63 5.15 -22.23
CA ALA A 217 -6.28 5.59 -22.54
C ALA A 217 -5.36 4.47 -23.03
N SER A 218 -5.66 3.22 -22.66
CA SER A 218 -4.84 2.04 -23.00
C SER A 218 -5.23 1.37 -24.31
N ILE A 219 -6.39 1.73 -24.92
CA ILE A 219 -6.91 1.11 -26.13
C ILE A 219 -6.92 2.14 -27.29
N ASP A 220 -6.12 1.89 -28.30
CA ASP A 220 -6.22 2.59 -29.60
C ASP A 220 -7.27 1.88 -30.48
N ARG A 221 -8.43 2.52 -30.63
CA ARG A 221 -9.52 1.98 -31.43
C ARG A 221 -9.45 2.50 -32.88
N ARG A 222 -9.03 1.68 -33.81
CA ARG A 222 -9.22 1.91 -35.24
C ARG A 222 -10.54 1.31 -35.71
N VAL A 223 -11.42 2.14 -36.22
CA VAL A 223 -12.59 1.67 -36.97
C VAL A 223 -12.12 1.30 -38.39
N ILE A 224 -12.00 0.01 -38.65
CA ILE A 224 -11.79 -0.49 -40.01
C ILE A 224 -13.20 -0.59 -40.61
N SER A 225 -13.55 0.26 -41.59
CA SER A 225 -14.77 0.09 -42.36
C SER A 225 -14.65 -1.24 -43.11
N SER A 226 -15.53 -2.19 -42.79
CA SER A 226 -15.78 -3.30 -43.70
C SER A 226 -16.59 -2.74 -44.86
N ASP A 227 -15.96 -2.57 -46.00
CA ASP A 227 -16.71 -2.41 -47.25
C ASP A 227 -17.49 -3.70 -47.45
N GLU A 228 -18.80 -3.58 -47.49
CA GLU A 228 -19.73 -4.66 -47.81
C GLU A 228 -19.33 -5.24 -49.19
N GLN A 229 -19.22 -6.56 -49.22
CA GLN A 229 -19.33 -7.35 -50.44
C GLN A 229 -20.77 -7.73 -50.67
#